data_52702b0959dd782a28d41c6cbb5096a8
#
_entry.id   52702b0959dd782a28d41c6cbb5096a8
#
_cell.length_a   1.000
_cell.length_b   1.000
_cell.length_c   1.000
_cell.angle_alpha   90.00
_cell.angle_beta   90.00
_cell.angle_gamma   90.00
#
_symmetry.space_group_name_H-M   'P 1'
#
loop_
_entity.id
_entity.type
_entity.pdbx_description
1 polymer ?
#
loop_
_entity_poly.entity_id
_entity_poly.type
_entity_poly.pdbx_seq_one_letter_code
_entity_poly.pdbx_strand_id
1 'polypeptide(L)'
;MKQRILVTGGSGLLGEALVRRLCSSHDIVASYQTNEKQLPYGCGRSVKIDLSQRELVLQLFRDQKFDIVINCAGATAVDRCETDRNYAQHGNVDVVDNLIEAAQGAKFRLLQISTDYVFDGNDGPPTEQWKPNPINVYGTSKLVAEEKISDSPISFSVLRVCALYSKSSSAKSNTLMSILGALKSGSTYAAADDLYSNPTEVNDLAAAIEILIAKPEIPRLLHLAPVEYLSRYEFALKVAEQTNSDPGLIRAAKVDDLNLAALRPKFAGLRSELAPAILNRELLSASQVLHGLKLPHNP
;
A
#
# COMPACT_ATOMS: atom_id res chain seq x y z
N MET A 1 -3.37 -25.82 3.23
CA MET A 1 -2.82 -26.33 1.93
C MET A 1 -1.96 -25.24 1.30
N LYS A 2 -0.88 -25.62 0.63
CA LYS A 2 0.00 -24.68 -0.07
C LYS A 2 -0.75 -24.11 -1.29
N GLN A 3 -1.03 -22.81 -1.31
CA GLN A 3 -1.69 -22.12 -2.40
C GLN A 3 -0.65 -21.53 -3.36
N ARG A 4 -1.02 -21.38 -4.63
CA ARG A 4 -0.21 -20.66 -5.61
C ARG A 4 -0.73 -19.23 -5.75
N ILE A 5 0.12 -18.27 -5.40
CA ILE A 5 -0.26 -16.87 -5.25
C ILE A 5 0.56 -16.00 -6.20
N LEU A 6 -0.13 -15.18 -7.00
CA LEU A 6 0.50 -14.09 -7.74
C LEU A 6 0.47 -12.82 -6.87
N VAL A 7 1.65 -12.26 -6.56
CA VAL A 7 1.79 -10.94 -5.96
C VAL A 7 2.21 -9.97 -7.05
N THR A 8 1.30 -9.13 -7.51
CA THR A 8 1.64 -8.11 -8.49
C THR A 8 2.35 -6.93 -7.82
N GLY A 9 3.17 -6.21 -8.58
CA GLY A 9 3.98 -5.15 -7.98
C GLY A 9 4.93 -5.65 -6.88
N GLY A 10 5.45 -6.87 -7.03
CA GLY A 10 6.32 -7.54 -6.05
C GLY A 10 7.59 -6.78 -5.70
N SER A 11 8.04 -5.84 -6.54
CA SER A 11 9.16 -4.92 -6.26
C SER A 11 8.74 -3.62 -5.56
N GLY A 12 7.45 -3.46 -5.25
CA GLY A 12 6.93 -2.33 -4.48
C GLY A 12 7.04 -2.57 -2.98
N LEU A 13 6.75 -1.53 -2.19
CA LEU A 13 6.91 -1.54 -0.73
C LEU A 13 6.12 -2.68 -0.05
N LEU A 14 4.83 -2.78 -0.31
CA LEU A 14 3.98 -3.85 0.23
C LEU A 14 4.21 -5.19 -0.49
N GLY A 15 4.41 -5.15 -1.82
CA GLY A 15 4.63 -6.38 -2.61
C GLY A 15 5.87 -7.15 -2.14
N GLU A 16 6.98 -6.46 -1.87
CA GLU A 16 8.19 -7.07 -1.31
C GLU A 16 7.93 -7.72 0.06
N ALA A 17 7.23 -7.01 0.96
CA ALA A 17 6.90 -7.53 2.29
C ALA A 17 6.02 -8.80 2.20
N LEU A 18 5.03 -8.81 1.31
CA LEU A 18 4.18 -9.98 1.05
C LEU A 18 4.96 -11.16 0.48
N VAL A 19 5.82 -10.92 -0.52
CA VAL A 19 6.65 -11.99 -1.10
C VAL A 19 7.53 -12.61 -0.02
N ARG A 20 8.24 -11.81 0.78
CA ARG A 20 9.07 -12.31 1.91
C ARG A 20 8.25 -13.11 2.92
N ARG A 21 7.07 -12.61 3.25
CA ARG A 21 6.21 -13.22 4.26
C ARG A 21 5.64 -14.56 3.81
N LEU A 22 5.16 -14.64 2.58
CA LEU A 22 4.38 -15.76 2.08
C LEU A 22 5.23 -16.87 1.45
N CYS A 23 6.49 -16.59 1.05
CA CYS A 23 7.29 -17.55 0.28
C CYS A 23 7.66 -18.84 1.04
N SER A 24 7.62 -18.85 2.37
CA SER A 24 7.88 -20.04 3.17
C SER A 24 6.69 -21.01 3.20
N SER A 25 5.47 -20.48 3.09
CA SER A 25 4.21 -21.23 3.28
C SER A 25 3.44 -21.48 1.98
N HIS A 26 3.70 -20.68 0.92
CA HIS A 26 2.98 -20.72 -0.35
C HIS A 26 3.91 -20.80 -1.57
N ASP A 27 3.37 -21.14 -2.76
CA ASP A 27 4.07 -21.05 -4.05
C ASP A 27 3.87 -19.64 -4.63
N ILE A 28 4.87 -18.78 -4.47
CA ILE A 28 4.76 -17.37 -4.84
C ILE A 28 5.32 -17.12 -6.24
N VAL A 29 4.55 -16.38 -7.03
CA VAL A 29 5.01 -15.71 -8.25
C VAL A 29 4.90 -14.21 -8.03
N ALA A 30 6.00 -13.49 -8.14
CA ALA A 30 6.05 -12.04 -7.98
C ALA A 30 6.17 -11.36 -9.34
N SER A 31 5.22 -10.48 -9.70
CA SER A 31 5.38 -9.71 -10.93
C SER A 31 6.04 -8.36 -10.68
N TYR A 32 6.83 -7.92 -11.66
CA TYR A 32 7.46 -6.59 -11.66
C TYR A 32 7.48 -6.03 -13.10
N GLN A 33 7.57 -4.70 -13.22
CA GLN A 33 7.69 -4.03 -14.53
C GLN A 33 9.12 -3.55 -14.78
N THR A 34 9.72 -2.85 -13.82
CA THR A 34 11.02 -2.18 -14.01
C THR A 34 12.12 -2.62 -13.04
N ASN A 35 11.81 -2.95 -11.79
CA ASN A 35 12.80 -3.10 -10.70
C ASN A 35 12.90 -4.53 -10.18
N GLU A 36 13.50 -5.44 -10.96
CA GLU A 36 13.75 -6.83 -10.54
C GLU A 36 14.65 -6.93 -9.30
N LYS A 37 15.65 -6.06 -9.19
CA LYS A 37 16.62 -6.05 -8.07
C LYS A 37 15.99 -5.84 -6.69
N GLN A 38 14.76 -5.38 -6.63
CA GLN A 38 14.01 -5.20 -5.37
C GLN A 38 13.19 -6.44 -4.98
N LEU A 39 13.18 -7.49 -5.81
CA LEU A 39 12.52 -8.74 -5.43
C LEU A 39 13.35 -9.50 -4.39
N PRO A 40 12.71 -10.10 -3.38
CA PRO A 40 13.40 -10.89 -2.35
C PRO A 40 14.13 -12.07 -2.99
N TYR A 41 15.45 -12.10 -2.85
CA TYR A 41 16.27 -13.20 -3.39
C TYR A 41 15.90 -14.54 -2.74
N GLY A 42 15.71 -15.57 -3.57
CA GLY A 42 15.36 -16.92 -3.09
C GLY A 42 13.90 -17.12 -2.68
N CYS A 43 13.05 -16.08 -2.80
CA CYS A 43 11.63 -16.15 -2.45
C CYS A 43 10.74 -16.25 -3.70
N GLY A 44 10.41 -17.49 -4.09
CA GLY A 44 9.46 -17.73 -5.19
C GLY A 44 10.05 -17.53 -6.58
N ARG A 45 9.16 -17.39 -7.57
CA ARG A 45 9.48 -17.11 -8.96
C ARG A 45 9.14 -15.67 -9.30
N SER A 46 9.84 -15.06 -10.23
CA SER A 46 9.55 -13.72 -10.72
C SER A 46 9.07 -13.74 -12.17
N VAL A 47 8.23 -12.79 -12.53
CA VAL A 47 7.79 -12.56 -13.91
C VAL A 47 7.83 -11.07 -14.22
N LYS A 48 8.55 -10.70 -15.28
CA LYS A 48 8.54 -9.34 -15.81
C LYS A 48 7.33 -9.17 -16.71
N ILE A 49 6.40 -8.28 -16.35
CA ILE A 49 5.17 -8.05 -17.10
C ILE A 49 4.66 -6.63 -16.89
N ASP A 50 4.17 -6.02 -17.96
CA ASP A 50 3.34 -4.83 -17.90
C ASP A 50 1.86 -5.26 -17.82
N LEU A 51 1.27 -5.11 -16.65
CA LEU A 51 -0.10 -5.53 -16.39
C LEU A 51 -1.16 -4.64 -17.08
N SER A 52 -0.78 -3.48 -17.62
CA SER A 52 -1.67 -2.66 -18.46
C SER A 52 -1.85 -3.25 -19.86
N GLN A 53 -0.98 -4.18 -20.25
CA GLN A 53 -1.03 -4.86 -21.55
C GLN A 53 -1.92 -6.11 -21.47
N ARG A 54 -3.15 -5.97 -21.92
CA ARG A 54 -4.21 -7.00 -21.85
C ARG A 54 -3.74 -8.39 -22.32
N GLU A 55 -3.11 -8.45 -23.50
CA GLU A 55 -2.71 -9.74 -24.09
C GLU A 55 -1.65 -10.46 -23.25
N LEU A 56 -0.71 -9.71 -22.63
CA LEU A 56 0.31 -10.26 -21.75
C LEU A 56 -0.32 -10.84 -20.47
N VAL A 57 -1.31 -10.15 -19.91
CA VAL A 57 -2.03 -10.62 -18.72
C VAL A 57 -2.79 -11.90 -19.04
N LEU A 58 -3.59 -11.92 -20.11
CA LEU A 58 -4.35 -13.11 -20.49
C LEU A 58 -3.43 -14.30 -20.84
N GLN A 59 -2.28 -14.06 -21.46
CA GLN A 59 -1.29 -15.10 -21.70
C GLN A 59 -0.72 -15.67 -20.39
N LEU A 60 -0.37 -14.81 -19.42
CA LEU A 60 0.12 -15.26 -18.10
C LEU A 60 -0.87 -16.23 -17.44
N PHE A 61 -2.18 -15.91 -17.47
CA PHE A 61 -3.21 -16.71 -16.83
C PHE A 61 -3.64 -17.95 -17.66
N ARG A 62 -3.35 -18.00 -18.95
CA ARG A 62 -3.41 -19.25 -19.76
C ARG A 62 -2.28 -20.20 -19.40
N ASP A 63 -1.07 -19.67 -19.22
CA ASP A 63 0.14 -20.47 -19.00
C ASP A 63 0.28 -20.93 -17.55
N GLN A 64 -0.30 -20.18 -16.62
CA GLN A 64 -0.15 -20.40 -15.18
C GLN A 64 -1.48 -20.26 -14.44
N LYS A 65 -1.76 -21.22 -13.55
CA LYS A 65 -2.93 -21.14 -12.66
C LYS A 65 -2.52 -20.56 -11.32
N PHE A 66 -3.36 -19.71 -10.77
CA PHE A 66 -3.23 -19.13 -9.44
C PHE A 66 -4.51 -19.35 -8.65
N ASP A 67 -4.38 -19.57 -7.34
CA ASP A 67 -5.52 -19.66 -6.42
C ASP A 67 -5.92 -18.26 -5.96
N ILE A 68 -4.91 -17.40 -5.75
CA ILE A 68 -5.09 -16.03 -5.26
C ILE A 68 -4.20 -15.08 -6.07
N VAL A 69 -4.72 -13.90 -6.35
CA VAL A 69 -3.95 -12.75 -6.87
C VAL A 69 -4.03 -11.62 -5.86
N ILE A 70 -2.88 -11.16 -5.36
CA ILE A 70 -2.79 -9.97 -4.50
C ILE A 70 -2.26 -8.83 -5.36
N ASN A 71 -3.15 -7.92 -5.75
CA ASN A 71 -2.78 -6.81 -6.62
C ASN A 71 -2.23 -5.62 -5.84
N CYS A 72 -0.89 -5.55 -5.74
CA CYS A 72 -0.14 -4.41 -5.21
C CYS A 72 0.42 -3.51 -6.31
N ALA A 73 0.25 -3.87 -7.59
CA ALA A 73 0.65 -3.01 -8.70
C ALA A 73 -0.26 -1.79 -8.76
N GLY A 74 0.32 -0.63 -9.04
CA GLY A 74 -0.43 0.61 -9.20
C GLY A 74 0.45 1.82 -9.41
N ALA A 75 -0.13 2.85 -10.01
CA ALA A 75 0.42 4.19 -10.14
C ALA A 75 0.23 4.93 -8.81
N THR A 76 1.25 4.95 -7.95
CA THR A 76 1.17 5.48 -6.57
C THR A 76 1.84 6.85 -6.40
N ALA A 77 2.45 7.41 -7.45
CA ALA A 77 3.02 8.75 -7.44
C ALA A 77 1.89 9.78 -7.63
N VAL A 78 1.30 10.23 -6.50
CA VAL A 78 0.08 11.04 -6.46
C VAL A 78 0.19 12.29 -7.33
N ASP A 79 1.30 13.04 -7.23
CA ASP A 79 1.54 14.25 -8.03
C ASP A 79 1.71 13.94 -9.52
N ARG A 80 2.33 12.80 -9.85
CA ARG A 80 2.41 12.37 -11.24
C ARG A 80 1.04 11.97 -11.80
N CYS A 81 0.18 11.35 -11.00
CA CYS A 81 -1.19 11.05 -11.44
C CYS A 81 -1.95 12.32 -11.81
N GLU A 82 -1.71 13.43 -11.09
CA GLU A 82 -2.35 14.71 -11.39
C GLU A 82 -1.88 15.33 -12.71
N THR A 83 -0.58 15.25 -12.98
CA THR A 83 0.04 15.83 -14.17
C THR A 83 0.01 14.90 -15.39
N ASP A 84 -0.14 13.58 -15.18
CA ASP A 84 -0.17 12.54 -16.21
C ASP A 84 -1.33 11.57 -15.93
N ARG A 85 -2.52 11.91 -16.42
CA ARG A 85 -3.72 11.09 -16.22
C ARG A 85 -3.62 9.71 -16.87
N ASN A 86 -2.86 9.57 -17.96
CA ASN A 86 -2.62 8.27 -18.59
C ASN A 86 -1.81 7.34 -17.68
N TYR A 87 -0.85 7.89 -16.93
CA TYR A 87 -0.12 7.13 -15.91
C TYR A 87 -1.07 6.54 -14.85
N ALA A 88 -2.03 7.35 -14.36
CA ALA A 88 -3.04 6.89 -13.42
C ALA A 88 -4.00 5.86 -14.04
N GLN A 89 -4.49 6.12 -15.27
CA GLN A 89 -5.37 5.23 -15.99
C GLN A 89 -4.73 3.85 -16.22
N HIS A 90 -3.55 3.82 -16.84
CA HIS A 90 -2.86 2.56 -17.15
C HIS A 90 -2.45 1.80 -15.89
N GLY A 91 -1.93 2.50 -14.88
CA GLY A 91 -1.42 1.85 -13.67
C GLY A 91 -2.49 1.40 -12.68
N ASN A 92 -3.65 2.05 -12.64
CA ASN A 92 -4.68 1.77 -11.63
C ASN A 92 -5.96 1.17 -12.21
N VAL A 93 -6.38 1.56 -13.41
CA VAL A 93 -7.66 1.13 -14.00
C VAL A 93 -7.45 -0.01 -14.98
N ASP A 94 -6.61 0.17 -16.01
CA ASP A 94 -6.41 -0.85 -17.05
C ASP A 94 -5.82 -2.16 -16.48
N VAL A 95 -4.91 -2.05 -15.48
CA VAL A 95 -4.41 -3.22 -14.75
C VAL A 95 -5.55 -4.00 -14.11
N VAL A 96 -6.51 -3.31 -13.50
CA VAL A 96 -7.63 -3.95 -12.82
C VAL A 96 -8.62 -4.56 -13.84
N ASP A 97 -8.91 -3.87 -14.93
CA ASP A 97 -9.74 -4.41 -16.02
C ASP A 97 -9.16 -5.73 -16.56
N ASN A 98 -7.86 -5.77 -16.81
CA ASN A 98 -7.18 -6.97 -17.30
C ASN A 98 -7.20 -8.12 -16.27
N LEU A 99 -7.08 -7.81 -14.97
CA LEU A 99 -7.19 -8.83 -13.91
C LEU A 99 -8.63 -9.35 -13.74
N ILE A 100 -9.63 -8.49 -13.89
CA ILE A 100 -11.04 -8.90 -13.87
C ILE A 100 -11.32 -9.87 -15.03
N GLU A 101 -10.90 -9.53 -16.25
CA GLU A 101 -11.06 -10.40 -17.41
C GLU A 101 -10.34 -11.75 -17.22
N ALA A 102 -9.11 -11.72 -16.73
CA ALA A 102 -8.38 -12.94 -16.42
C ALA A 102 -9.09 -13.80 -15.36
N ALA A 103 -9.67 -13.18 -14.32
CA ALA A 103 -10.37 -13.89 -13.24
C ALA A 103 -11.65 -14.58 -13.71
N GLN A 104 -12.35 -14.03 -14.70
CA GLN A 104 -13.53 -14.68 -15.31
C GLN A 104 -13.17 -16.03 -15.94
N GLY A 105 -11.99 -16.13 -16.58
CA GLY A 105 -11.50 -17.35 -17.19
C GLY A 105 -10.81 -18.30 -16.22
N ALA A 106 -9.93 -17.78 -15.37
CA ALA A 106 -9.03 -18.57 -14.51
C ALA A 106 -9.57 -18.83 -13.08
N LYS A 107 -10.62 -18.13 -12.66
CA LYS A 107 -11.36 -18.34 -11.38
C LYS A 107 -10.47 -18.28 -10.12
N PHE A 108 -9.63 -17.29 -9.99
CA PHE A 108 -8.88 -17.01 -8.77
C PHE A 108 -9.61 -16.00 -7.86
N ARG A 109 -9.23 -15.91 -6.59
CA ARG A 109 -9.67 -14.83 -5.70
C ARG A 109 -8.74 -13.62 -5.84
N LEU A 110 -9.30 -12.44 -6.11
CA LEU A 110 -8.57 -11.18 -6.23
C LEU A 110 -8.59 -10.41 -4.91
N LEU A 111 -7.43 -10.10 -4.34
CA LEU A 111 -7.27 -9.11 -3.27
C LEU A 111 -6.70 -7.83 -3.89
N GLN A 112 -7.51 -6.78 -3.96
CA GLN A 112 -7.14 -5.50 -4.54
C GLN A 112 -6.67 -4.55 -3.45
N ILE A 113 -5.42 -4.12 -3.48
CA ILE A 113 -4.95 -3.04 -2.59
C ILE A 113 -5.46 -1.70 -3.10
N SER A 114 -6.16 -0.96 -2.24
CA SER A 114 -6.66 0.39 -2.48
C SER A 114 -6.13 1.37 -1.43
N THR A 115 -6.74 2.54 -1.30
CA THR A 115 -6.19 3.69 -0.57
C THR A 115 -7.27 4.45 0.22
N ASP A 116 -6.86 5.15 1.26
CA ASP A 116 -7.62 6.17 1.97
C ASP A 116 -7.91 7.42 1.10
N TYR A 117 -7.16 7.66 0.03
CA TYR A 117 -7.36 8.78 -0.90
C TYR A 117 -8.64 8.68 -1.76
N VAL A 118 -9.41 7.63 -1.61
CA VAL A 118 -10.79 7.57 -2.15
C VAL A 118 -11.75 8.49 -1.38
N PHE A 119 -11.34 9.06 -0.25
CA PHE A 119 -12.10 10.01 0.55
C PHE A 119 -11.53 11.42 0.45
N ASP A 120 -12.36 12.44 0.73
CA ASP A 120 -11.98 13.86 0.64
C ASP A 120 -11.15 14.37 1.83
N GLY A 121 -11.19 13.66 2.96
CA GLY A 121 -10.46 14.05 4.17
C GLY A 121 -11.00 15.28 4.88
N ASN A 122 -12.30 15.55 4.81
CA ASN A 122 -12.92 16.68 5.50
C ASN A 122 -13.30 16.36 6.94
N ASP A 123 -13.74 15.13 7.24
CA ASP A 123 -14.40 14.76 8.51
C ASP A 123 -13.66 13.69 9.32
N GLY A 124 -12.33 13.52 9.13
CA GLY A 124 -11.52 12.54 9.87
C GLY A 124 -11.57 11.13 9.28
N PRO A 125 -11.04 10.11 9.99
CA PRO A 125 -10.85 8.79 9.40
C PRO A 125 -12.19 8.07 9.16
N PRO A 126 -12.58 7.83 7.89
CA PRO A 126 -13.83 7.19 7.51
C PRO A 126 -13.81 5.68 7.83
N THR A 127 -15.00 5.12 8.08
CA THR A 127 -15.24 3.68 8.17
C THR A 127 -15.52 3.07 6.79
N GLU A 128 -15.62 1.73 6.74
CA GLU A 128 -15.96 1.00 5.51
C GLU A 128 -17.33 1.40 4.92
N GLN A 129 -18.23 1.98 5.73
CA GLN A 129 -19.58 2.37 5.33
C GLN A 129 -19.67 3.77 4.71
N TRP A 130 -18.60 4.58 4.83
CA TRP A 130 -18.62 5.94 4.30
C TRP A 130 -18.55 5.93 2.78
N LYS A 131 -19.29 6.87 2.18
CA LYS A 131 -19.27 7.05 0.72
C LYS A 131 -17.97 7.71 0.29
N PRO A 132 -17.22 7.12 -0.65
CA PRO A 132 -16.04 7.73 -1.24
C PRO A 132 -16.34 9.06 -1.95
N ASN A 133 -15.39 10.01 -1.87
CA ASN A 133 -15.44 11.30 -2.54
C ASN A 133 -13.98 11.80 -2.80
N PRO A 134 -13.24 11.22 -3.75
CA PRO A 134 -11.83 11.57 -3.98
C PRO A 134 -11.66 12.98 -4.52
N ILE A 135 -10.59 13.67 -4.08
CA ILE A 135 -10.28 15.06 -4.46
C ILE A 135 -9.08 15.20 -5.40
N ASN A 136 -8.49 14.10 -5.85
CA ASN A 136 -7.36 14.07 -6.77
C ASN A 136 -7.46 12.91 -7.76
N VAL A 137 -6.68 12.98 -8.85
CA VAL A 137 -6.69 11.97 -9.92
C VAL A 137 -6.29 10.59 -9.42
N TYR A 138 -5.34 10.49 -8.49
CA TYR A 138 -4.94 9.20 -7.90
C TYR A 138 -6.12 8.53 -7.19
N GLY A 139 -6.75 9.23 -6.25
CA GLY A 139 -7.90 8.72 -5.51
C GLY A 139 -9.05 8.33 -6.43
N THR A 140 -9.36 9.18 -7.43
CA THR A 140 -10.38 8.91 -8.43
C THR A 140 -10.08 7.63 -9.22
N SER A 141 -8.84 7.45 -9.70
CA SER A 141 -8.46 6.24 -10.44
C SER A 141 -8.55 4.97 -9.60
N LYS A 142 -8.23 5.05 -8.30
CA LYS A 142 -8.38 3.92 -7.37
C LYS A 142 -9.84 3.61 -7.09
N LEU A 143 -10.70 4.63 -6.95
CA LEU A 143 -12.15 4.43 -6.77
C LEU A 143 -12.78 3.79 -8.01
N VAL A 144 -12.46 4.26 -9.22
CA VAL A 144 -12.92 3.64 -10.47
C VAL A 144 -12.53 2.16 -10.54
N ALA A 145 -11.32 1.81 -10.11
CA ALA A 145 -10.88 0.42 -10.03
C ALA A 145 -11.70 -0.40 -9.02
N GLU A 146 -12.03 0.16 -7.83
CA GLU A 146 -12.91 -0.49 -6.85
C GLU A 146 -14.32 -0.73 -7.41
N GLU A 147 -14.90 0.25 -8.09
CA GLU A 147 -16.23 0.17 -8.70
C GLU A 147 -16.28 -0.94 -9.78
N LYS A 148 -15.30 -0.96 -10.69
CA LYS A 148 -15.20 -2.01 -11.72
C LYS A 148 -15.09 -3.42 -11.13
N ILE A 149 -14.32 -3.60 -10.05
CA ILE A 149 -14.23 -4.88 -9.35
C ILE A 149 -15.58 -5.24 -8.71
N SER A 150 -16.24 -4.26 -8.08
CA SER A 150 -17.53 -4.47 -7.39
C SER A 150 -18.66 -4.87 -8.34
N ASP A 151 -18.64 -4.33 -9.56
CA ASP A 151 -19.62 -4.63 -10.62
C ASP A 151 -19.31 -5.96 -11.35
N SER A 152 -18.15 -6.55 -11.10
CA SER A 152 -17.74 -7.79 -11.74
C SER A 152 -18.26 -9.04 -11.02
N PRO A 153 -18.44 -10.18 -11.72
CA PRO A 153 -18.90 -11.44 -11.12
C PRO A 153 -17.77 -12.27 -10.49
N ILE A 154 -16.57 -11.71 -10.30
CA ILE A 154 -15.42 -12.44 -9.77
C ILE A 154 -15.43 -12.53 -8.23
N SER A 155 -14.63 -13.45 -7.68
CA SER A 155 -14.35 -13.49 -6.24
C SER A 155 -13.30 -12.44 -5.89
N PHE A 156 -13.62 -11.49 -5.01
CA PHE A 156 -12.70 -10.41 -4.67
C PHE A 156 -12.85 -9.90 -3.23
N SER A 157 -11.82 -9.17 -2.79
CA SER A 157 -11.89 -8.24 -1.67
C SER A 157 -11.02 -7.02 -1.95
N VAL A 158 -11.56 -5.83 -1.70
CA VAL A 158 -10.84 -4.56 -1.73
C VAL A 158 -10.28 -4.30 -0.33
N LEU A 159 -8.98 -4.07 -0.24
CA LEU A 159 -8.27 -3.76 0.99
C LEU A 159 -7.75 -2.33 0.92
N ARG A 160 -8.44 -1.39 1.56
CA ARG A 160 -8.00 0.00 1.66
C ARG A 160 -6.94 0.11 2.76
N VAL A 161 -5.83 0.73 2.41
CA VAL A 161 -4.68 0.95 3.30
C VAL A 161 -4.27 2.42 3.26
N CYS A 162 -3.45 2.87 4.21
CA CYS A 162 -3.02 4.27 4.27
C CYS A 162 -1.57 4.39 4.74
N ALA A 163 -0.88 5.45 4.26
CA ALA A 163 0.43 5.91 4.72
C ALA A 163 1.45 4.78 4.96
N LEU A 164 1.66 3.91 3.96
CA LEU A 164 2.57 2.77 4.07
C LEU A 164 4.03 3.19 4.29
N TYR A 165 4.70 2.57 5.24
CA TYR A 165 6.13 2.72 5.46
C TYR A 165 6.82 1.39 5.80
N SER A 166 8.14 1.35 5.66
CA SER A 166 8.96 0.19 6.00
C SER A 166 10.24 0.61 6.72
N LYS A 167 10.67 -0.21 7.66
CA LYS A 167 11.99 -0.09 8.34
C LYS A 167 13.12 -0.71 7.52
N SER A 168 12.83 -1.42 6.45
CA SER A 168 13.84 -2.06 5.59
C SER A 168 14.52 -1.04 4.69
N SER A 169 15.85 -1.00 4.72
CA SER A 169 16.66 -0.15 3.83
C SER A 169 16.66 -0.64 2.37
N SER A 170 16.30 -1.89 2.11
CA SER A 170 16.17 -2.45 0.76
C SER A 170 14.87 -2.05 0.08
N ALA A 171 13.88 -1.59 0.86
CA ALA A 171 12.59 -1.18 0.36
C ALA A 171 12.69 0.12 -0.46
N LYS A 172 11.73 0.30 -1.39
CA LYS A 172 11.51 1.55 -2.09
C LYS A 172 11.50 2.72 -1.10
N SER A 173 12.05 3.87 -1.49
CA SER A 173 12.03 5.09 -0.67
C SER A 173 10.63 5.34 -0.10
N ASN A 174 10.55 5.58 1.19
CA ASN A 174 9.31 5.84 1.91
C ASN A 174 9.53 6.93 2.97
N THR A 175 8.45 7.43 3.56
CA THR A 175 8.49 8.55 4.52
C THR A 175 9.47 8.31 5.67
N LEU A 176 9.47 7.11 6.28
CA LEU A 176 10.38 6.78 7.37
C LEU A 176 11.85 6.88 6.93
N MET A 177 12.19 6.30 5.77
CA MET A 177 13.58 6.35 5.27
C MET A 177 14.04 7.77 4.93
N SER A 178 13.12 8.62 4.43
CA SER A 178 13.41 10.04 4.15
C SER A 178 13.70 10.81 5.47
N ILE A 179 12.91 10.56 6.50
CA ILE A 179 13.12 11.17 7.84
C ILE A 179 14.47 10.70 8.41
N LEU A 180 14.72 9.38 8.43
CA LEU A 180 15.98 8.82 8.94
C LEU A 180 17.20 9.34 8.17
N GLY A 181 17.09 9.53 6.87
CA GLY A 181 18.14 10.14 6.04
C GLY A 181 18.45 11.57 6.44
N ALA A 182 17.43 12.40 6.65
CA ALA A 182 17.59 13.77 7.09
C ALA A 182 18.21 13.87 8.50
N LEU A 183 17.69 13.11 9.46
CA LEU A 183 18.22 13.06 10.81
C LEU A 183 19.68 12.60 10.85
N LYS A 184 20.02 11.57 10.08
CA LYS A 184 21.40 11.05 9.97
C LYS A 184 22.37 12.07 9.40
N SER A 185 21.94 12.88 8.41
CA SER A 185 22.78 13.93 7.80
C SER A 185 22.80 15.24 8.58
N GLY A 186 22.03 15.37 9.67
CA GLY A 186 21.84 16.63 10.40
C GLY A 186 21.06 17.68 9.59
N SER A 187 20.35 17.27 8.54
CA SER A 187 19.55 18.15 7.70
C SER A 187 18.14 18.33 8.25
N THR A 188 17.52 19.48 8.01
CA THR A 188 16.13 19.70 8.39
C THR A 188 15.17 18.88 7.50
N TYR A 189 14.10 18.39 8.10
CA TYR A 189 13.00 17.70 7.42
C TYR A 189 11.69 18.45 7.65
N ALA A 190 11.12 19.00 6.58
CA ALA A 190 9.80 19.66 6.62
C ALA A 190 8.69 18.62 6.56
N ALA A 191 7.75 18.64 7.50
CA ALA A 191 6.64 17.73 7.59
C ALA A 191 5.33 18.48 7.84
N ALA A 192 4.26 18.11 7.12
CA ALA A 192 2.96 18.74 7.28
C ALA A 192 2.35 18.43 8.66
N ASP A 193 1.96 19.49 9.39
CA ASP A 193 1.28 19.38 10.69
C ASP A 193 -0.25 19.36 10.56
N ASP A 194 -0.76 19.61 9.35
CA ASP A 194 -2.17 19.61 8.97
C ASP A 194 -2.54 18.49 7.95
N LEU A 195 -1.67 17.49 7.79
CA LEU A 195 -1.92 16.31 6.95
C LEU A 195 -1.83 15.05 7.81
N TYR A 196 -3.00 14.50 8.17
CA TYR A 196 -3.18 13.38 9.08
C TYR A 196 -3.39 12.06 8.35
N SER A 197 -2.98 10.96 8.95
CA SER A 197 -3.22 9.60 8.47
C SER A 197 -2.91 8.57 9.57
N ASN A 198 -3.10 7.27 9.30
CA ASN A 198 -2.64 6.18 10.17
C ASN A 198 -1.38 5.56 9.55
N PRO A 199 -0.15 5.90 9.98
CA PRO A 199 1.07 5.31 9.44
C PRO A 199 1.05 3.78 9.62
N THR A 200 1.11 3.05 8.51
CA THR A 200 0.95 1.58 8.48
C THR A 200 2.25 0.91 8.03
N GLU A 201 2.79 0.06 8.90
CA GLU A 201 4.03 -0.68 8.60
C GLU A 201 3.74 -1.90 7.73
N VAL A 202 4.51 -2.05 6.64
CA VAL A 202 4.20 -3.03 5.59
C VAL A 202 4.37 -4.50 6.00
N ASN A 203 5.26 -4.82 6.95
CA ASN A 203 5.41 -6.22 7.39
C ASN A 203 4.27 -6.63 8.32
N ASP A 204 3.75 -5.72 9.14
CA ASP A 204 2.56 -5.97 9.95
C ASP A 204 1.31 -6.07 9.07
N LEU A 205 1.19 -5.21 8.05
CA LEU A 205 0.14 -5.31 7.05
C LEU A 205 0.22 -6.61 6.25
N ALA A 206 1.42 -7.05 5.85
CA ALA A 206 1.61 -8.34 5.18
C ALA A 206 1.20 -9.52 6.08
N ALA A 207 1.46 -9.43 7.40
CA ALA A 207 0.99 -10.42 8.36
C ALA A 207 -0.55 -10.44 8.47
N ALA A 208 -1.19 -9.29 8.43
CA ALA A 208 -2.66 -9.19 8.39
C ALA A 208 -3.22 -9.83 7.11
N ILE A 209 -2.63 -9.54 5.96
CA ILE A 209 -3.06 -10.11 4.67
C ILE A 209 -2.84 -11.63 4.64
N GLU A 210 -1.76 -12.16 5.23
CA GLU A 210 -1.55 -13.62 5.38
C GLU A 210 -2.69 -14.28 6.16
N ILE A 211 -3.17 -13.67 7.24
CA ILE A 211 -4.34 -14.17 7.99
C ILE A 211 -5.59 -14.15 7.11
N LEU A 212 -5.80 -13.08 6.33
CA LEU A 212 -6.97 -12.94 5.45
C LEU A 212 -7.00 -13.98 4.34
N ILE A 213 -5.87 -14.28 3.69
CA ILE A 213 -5.83 -15.27 2.60
C ILE A 213 -6.06 -16.70 3.11
N ALA A 214 -5.78 -16.98 4.37
CA ALA A 214 -6.05 -18.29 4.99
C ALA A 214 -7.55 -18.52 5.29
N LYS A 215 -8.36 -17.46 5.27
CA LYS A 215 -9.81 -17.57 5.51
C LYS A 215 -10.54 -17.91 4.20
N PRO A 216 -11.56 -18.80 4.26
CA PRO A 216 -12.34 -19.17 3.09
C PRO A 216 -13.09 -17.97 2.52
N GLU A 217 -13.60 -17.10 3.39
CA GLU A 217 -14.35 -15.90 3.04
C GLU A 217 -13.90 -14.72 3.90
N ILE A 218 -13.85 -13.56 3.29
CA ILE A 218 -13.63 -12.26 3.93
C ILE A 218 -14.57 -11.22 3.28
N PRO A 219 -14.91 -10.14 3.98
CA PRO A 219 -15.75 -9.07 3.41
C PRO A 219 -15.21 -8.54 2.08
N ARG A 220 -16.11 -8.11 1.19
CA ARG A 220 -15.74 -7.52 -0.10
C ARG A 220 -14.94 -6.22 0.04
N LEU A 221 -15.10 -5.50 1.16
CA LEU A 221 -14.36 -4.28 1.48
C LEU A 221 -13.87 -4.35 2.92
N LEU A 222 -12.60 -4.05 3.14
CA LEU A 222 -11.96 -3.93 4.45
C LEU A 222 -11.05 -2.71 4.49
N HIS A 223 -11.06 -2.00 5.60
CA HIS A 223 -10.02 -1.05 5.97
C HIS A 223 -8.94 -1.77 6.78
N LEU A 224 -7.68 -1.58 6.42
CA LEU A 224 -6.52 -2.15 7.11
C LEU A 224 -5.58 -1.02 7.53
N ALA A 225 -5.88 -0.43 8.68
CA ALA A 225 -5.12 0.67 9.27
C ALA A 225 -4.97 0.49 10.78
N PRO A 226 -3.87 0.90 11.41
CA PRO A 226 -3.74 0.96 12.86
C PRO A 226 -4.66 2.03 13.45
N VAL A 227 -4.93 1.94 14.75
CA VAL A 227 -5.76 2.94 15.46
C VAL A 227 -5.05 4.29 15.60
N GLU A 228 -3.71 4.27 15.71
CA GLU A 228 -2.93 5.50 15.91
C GLU A 228 -3.03 6.43 14.69
N TYR A 229 -3.50 7.66 14.93
CA TYR A 229 -3.78 8.69 13.93
C TYR A 229 -2.89 9.89 14.19
N LEU A 230 -2.02 10.23 13.24
CA LEU A 230 -0.95 11.21 13.40
C LEU A 230 -0.86 12.12 12.19
N SER A 231 -0.47 13.39 12.43
CA SER A 231 0.04 14.22 11.35
C SER A 231 1.41 13.71 10.86
N ARG A 232 1.80 14.14 9.65
CA ARG A 232 3.14 13.83 9.14
C ARG A 232 4.24 14.38 10.08
N TYR A 233 3.99 15.54 10.69
CA TYR A 233 4.90 16.16 11.63
C TYR A 233 5.03 15.34 12.93
N GLU A 234 3.92 14.92 13.54
CA GLU A 234 3.92 14.08 14.74
C GLU A 234 4.63 12.74 14.49
N PHE A 235 4.40 12.11 13.34
CA PHE A 235 5.11 10.90 12.95
C PHE A 235 6.63 11.14 12.86
N ALA A 236 7.07 12.25 12.25
CA ALA A 236 8.49 12.59 12.14
C ALA A 236 9.12 12.88 13.51
N LEU A 237 8.42 13.56 14.42
CA LEU A 237 8.87 13.77 15.79
C LEU A 237 9.05 12.46 16.55
N LYS A 238 8.10 11.50 16.41
CA LYS A 238 8.26 10.16 17.02
C LYS A 238 9.50 9.43 16.49
N VAL A 239 9.80 9.56 15.20
CA VAL A 239 11.03 8.97 14.63
C VAL A 239 12.28 9.61 15.24
N ALA A 240 12.31 10.95 15.38
CA ALA A 240 13.43 11.65 15.99
C ALA A 240 13.63 11.23 17.47
N GLU A 241 12.54 11.14 18.23
CA GLU A 241 12.55 10.67 19.63
C GLU A 241 13.11 9.25 19.75
N GLN A 242 12.60 8.30 18.96
CA GLN A 242 13.01 6.89 19.03
C GLN A 242 14.47 6.66 18.59
N THR A 243 15.01 7.56 17.77
CA THR A 243 16.41 7.51 17.33
C THR A 243 17.36 8.36 18.16
N ASN A 244 16.88 9.00 19.25
CA ASN A 244 17.61 9.97 20.07
C ASN A 244 18.25 11.09 19.22
N SER A 245 17.55 11.52 18.17
CA SER A 245 17.97 12.61 17.28
C SER A 245 17.41 13.95 17.76
N ASP A 246 18.03 15.06 17.32
CA ASP A 246 17.54 16.40 17.63
C ASP A 246 16.15 16.63 17.00
N PRO A 247 15.07 16.78 17.81
CA PRO A 247 13.73 17.07 17.27
C PRO A 247 13.66 18.45 16.59
N GLY A 248 14.58 19.36 16.86
CA GLY A 248 14.70 20.64 16.19
C GLY A 248 15.05 20.54 14.70
N LEU A 249 15.47 19.38 14.21
CA LEU A 249 15.64 19.11 12.79
C LEU A 249 14.29 18.87 12.08
N ILE A 250 13.23 18.54 12.81
CA ILE A 250 11.89 18.38 12.24
C ILE A 250 11.19 19.74 12.24
N ARG A 251 10.80 20.21 11.06
CA ARG A 251 10.14 21.51 10.87
C ARG A 251 8.68 21.30 10.49
N ALA A 252 7.77 21.90 11.26
CA ALA A 252 6.35 21.95 10.87
C ALA A 252 6.17 22.80 9.61
N ALA A 253 5.34 22.35 8.70
CA ALA A 253 4.91 23.05 7.50
C ALA A 253 3.42 22.81 7.28
N LYS A 254 2.75 23.67 6.52
CA LYS A 254 1.39 23.35 6.04
C LYS A 254 1.49 22.58 4.73
N VAL A 255 0.53 21.70 4.49
CA VAL A 255 0.51 20.90 3.26
C VAL A 255 0.49 21.79 2.01
N ASP A 256 -0.17 22.93 2.10
CA ASP A 256 -0.29 23.90 1.02
C ASP A 256 1.06 24.58 0.70
N ASP A 257 2.00 24.65 1.65
CA ASP A 257 3.35 25.21 1.48
C ASP A 257 4.32 24.21 0.82
N LEU A 258 3.93 22.94 0.70
CA LEU A 258 4.82 21.91 0.14
C LEU A 258 4.84 21.87 -1.40
N ASN A 259 4.12 22.78 -2.08
CA ASN A 259 4.06 22.88 -3.55
C ASN A 259 3.76 21.54 -4.25
N LEU A 260 2.81 20.77 -3.73
CA LEU A 260 2.38 19.50 -4.30
C LEU A 260 1.44 19.75 -5.48
N ALA A 261 1.59 18.99 -6.56
CA ALA A 261 0.75 19.17 -7.75
C ALA A 261 -0.71 18.73 -7.52
N ALA A 262 -0.91 17.69 -6.72
CA ALA A 262 -2.23 17.16 -6.40
C ALA A 262 -2.70 17.64 -5.03
N LEU A 263 -4.00 17.90 -4.87
CA LEU A 263 -4.61 18.13 -3.57
C LEU A 263 -4.44 16.92 -2.66
N ARG A 264 -4.25 17.17 -1.37
CA ARG A 264 -4.15 16.12 -0.34
C ARG A 264 -5.34 16.18 0.60
N PRO A 265 -6.02 15.03 0.86
CA PRO A 265 -7.04 14.97 1.90
C PRO A 265 -6.39 15.21 3.25
N LYS A 266 -6.70 16.38 3.90
CA LYS A 266 -6.00 16.82 5.13
C LYS A 266 -6.22 15.88 6.31
N PHE A 267 -7.42 15.34 6.45
CA PHE A 267 -7.74 14.33 7.46
C PHE A 267 -7.93 12.96 6.79
N ALA A 268 -6.91 12.53 6.04
CA ALA A 268 -6.83 11.20 5.46
C ALA A 268 -6.73 10.12 6.56
N GLY A 269 -6.58 8.89 6.16
CA GLY A 269 -6.55 7.75 7.08
C GLY A 269 -7.83 6.94 7.03
N LEU A 270 -7.91 5.91 7.87
CA LEU A 270 -9.01 4.95 7.85
C LEU A 270 -9.33 4.49 9.27
N ARG A 271 -10.60 4.30 9.56
CA ARG A 271 -11.07 3.58 10.73
C ARG A 271 -11.44 2.16 10.32
N SER A 272 -10.70 1.18 10.85
CA SER A 272 -10.92 -0.24 10.59
C SER A 272 -11.95 -0.79 11.58
N GLU A 273 -13.20 -0.98 11.17
CA GLU A 273 -14.24 -1.52 12.05
C GLU A 273 -14.34 -3.05 11.97
N LEU A 274 -14.12 -3.61 10.78
CA LEU A 274 -14.30 -5.04 10.54
C LEU A 274 -13.02 -5.85 10.75
N ALA A 275 -11.87 -5.30 10.36
CA ALA A 275 -10.61 -6.04 10.33
C ALA A 275 -10.16 -6.57 11.71
N PRO A 276 -10.26 -5.83 12.85
CA PRO A 276 -9.80 -6.33 14.15
C PRO A 276 -10.45 -7.65 14.57
N ALA A 277 -11.76 -7.78 14.38
CA ALA A 277 -12.48 -9.02 14.70
C ALA A 277 -12.08 -10.17 13.79
N ILE A 278 -11.82 -9.92 12.50
CA ILE A 278 -11.43 -10.93 11.53
C ILE A 278 -10.00 -11.40 11.76
N LEU A 279 -9.10 -10.48 12.09
CA LEU A 279 -7.68 -10.72 12.34
C LEU A 279 -7.43 -11.25 13.77
N ASN A 280 -8.38 -11.10 14.68
CA ASN A 280 -8.25 -11.32 16.12
C ASN A 280 -7.12 -10.49 16.74
N ARG A 281 -6.85 -9.30 16.17
CA ARG A 281 -5.90 -8.30 16.64
C ARG A 281 -6.08 -6.98 15.91
N GLU A 282 -5.58 -5.91 16.51
CA GLU A 282 -5.33 -4.63 15.82
C GLU A 282 -4.03 -4.70 14.98
N LEU A 283 -3.89 -3.81 14.00
CA LEU A 283 -2.59 -3.54 13.40
C LEU A 283 -1.72 -2.75 14.40
N LEU A 284 -0.41 -2.98 14.33
CA LEU A 284 0.54 -2.32 15.20
C LEU A 284 0.57 -0.81 14.94
N SER A 285 0.48 -0.01 15.99
CA SER A 285 0.63 1.43 15.91
C SER A 285 2.07 1.84 15.51
N ALA A 286 2.23 3.05 14.98
CA ALA A 286 3.55 3.59 14.69
C ALA A 286 4.43 3.63 15.96
N SER A 287 3.86 4.00 17.11
CA SER A 287 4.55 3.98 18.40
C SER A 287 5.09 2.59 18.77
N GLN A 288 4.30 1.54 18.56
CA GLN A 288 4.74 0.16 18.81
C GLN A 288 5.84 -0.29 17.83
N VAL A 289 5.66 0.02 16.54
CA VAL A 289 6.61 -0.38 15.49
C VAL A 289 7.94 0.36 15.61
N LEU A 290 7.93 1.65 15.94
CA LEU A 290 9.12 2.48 16.03
C LEU A 290 9.89 2.25 17.33
N HIS A 291 9.29 1.58 18.33
CA HIS A 291 9.97 1.31 19.61
C HIS A 291 11.32 0.62 19.39
N GLY A 292 12.38 1.21 19.96
CA GLY A 292 13.75 0.72 19.81
C GLY A 292 14.38 0.92 18.43
N LEU A 293 13.77 1.74 17.58
CA LEU A 293 14.35 2.12 16.29
C LEU A 293 15.69 2.84 16.51
N LYS A 294 16.70 2.50 15.74
CA LYS A 294 18.01 3.15 15.76
C LYS A 294 18.30 3.80 14.41
N LEU A 295 19.10 4.87 14.42
CA LEU A 295 19.64 5.40 13.18
C LEU A 295 20.44 4.31 12.45
N PRO A 296 20.33 4.21 11.12
CA PRO A 296 21.14 3.29 10.34
C PRO A 296 22.63 3.61 10.57
N HIS A 297 23.45 2.59 10.90
CA HIS A 297 24.89 2.77 10.98
C HIS A 297 25.46 3.24 9.64
N ASN A 298 26.55 4.00 9.65
CA ASN A 298 27.32 4.25 8.43
C ASN A 298 27.87 2.90 7.94
N PRO A 299 27.81 2.61 6.63
CA PRO A 299 28.45 1.44 6.06
C PRO A 299 29.95 1.49 6.24
#